data_9c6d61aff69eeb040a6db9421c101d8b
#
_entry.id   9c6d61aff69eeb040a6db9421c101d8b
#
_cell.length_a   1.000
_cell.length_b   1.000
_cell.length_c   1.000
_cell.angle_alpha   90.00
_cell.angle_beta   90.00
_cell.angle_gamma   90.00
#
_symmetry.space_group_name_H-M   'P 1'
#
loop_
_entity.id
_entity.type
_entity.pdbx_description
1 polymer ?
#
loop_
_entity_poly.entity_id
_entity_poly.type
_entity_poly.pdbx_seq_one_letter_code
_entity_poly.pdbx_strand_id
1 'polypeptide(L)'
;MKKSATSLIFLFLFTAFTGTAQTHKADDILGVWLNQEATGKIQIFKEGDRFFGKLVWLRTPLDSLTGKPRTDNENPDPKLKSTPLIGLANLKNFTFNGKDEWSGGTIYDPKNGKTYKCYIQFESANKLKIRGFIGISLLGRNTFWTRSFHQ
;
A
#
# COMPACT_ATOMS: atom_id res chain seq x y z
N MET A 1 -67.29 32.77 10.05
CA MET A 1 -66.55 31.78 9.25
C MET A 1 -65.17 31.69 9.81
N LYS A 2 -64.83 30.61 10.59
CA LYS A 2 -63.54 30.39 11.16
C LYS A 2 -62.75 29.45 10.24
N LYS A 3 -61.63 29.93 9.67
CA LYS A 3 -60.72 29.13 8.87
C LYS A 3 -59.72 28.44 9.81
N SER A 4 -59.81 27.13 9.90
CA SER A 4 -58.87 26.31 10.65
C SER A 4 -57.62 26.05 9.78
N ALA A 5 -56.45 26.48 10.23
CA ALA A 5 -55.19 26.21 9.56
C ALA A 5 -54.56 24.94 10.19
N THR A 6 -54.59 23.86 9.43
CA THR A 6 -53.91 22.59 9.82
C THR A 6 -52.45 22.69 9.49
N SER A 7 -51.60 22.82 10.51
CA SER A 7 -50.13 22.84 10.38
C SER A 7 -49.62 21.41 10.29
N LEU A 8 -49.10 21.03 9.11
CA LEU A 8 -48.49 19.73 8.86
C LEU A 8 -47.03 19.79 9.26
N ILE A 9 -46.70 19.21 10.41
CA ILE A 9 -45.31 19.08 10.88
C ILE A 9 -44.67 17.89 10.16
N PHE A 10 -43.74 18.17 9.23
CA PHE A 10 -42.91 17.18 8.57
C PHE A 10 -41.75 16.79 9.52
N LEU A 11 -41.86 15.63 10.18
CA LEU A 11 -40.82 15.06 10.99
C LEU A 11 -39.75 14.41 10.09
N PHE A 12 -38.63 15.13 9.88
CA PHE A 12 -37.48 14.58 9.18
C PHE A 12 -36.76 13.55 10.10
N LEU A 13 -36.94 12.27 9.85
CA LEU A 13 -36.13 11.22 10.47
C LEU A 13 -34.73 11.28 9.88
N PHE A 14 -33.79 11.83 10.62
CA PHE A 14 -32.36 11.74 10.34
C PHE A 14 -31.88 10.35 10.75
N THR A 15 -31.80 9.40 9.81
CA THR A 15 -31.11 8.12 10.03
C THR A 15 -29.62 8.37 10.04
N ALA A 16 -29.02 8.43 11.24
CA ALA A 16 -27.58 8.45 11.40
C ALA A 16 -27.01 7.11 10.90
N PHE A 17 -26.36 7.11 9.74
CA PHE A 17 -25.56 6.01 9.25
C PHE A 17 -24.30 5.92 10.14
N THR A 18 -24.34 5.09 11.17
CA THR A 18 -23.16 4.73 11.95
C THR A 18 -22.30 3.79 11.10
N GLY A 19 -21.43 4.37 10.30
CA GLY A 19 -20.37 3.61 9.63
C GLY A 19 -19.47 3.00 10.69
N THR A 20 -19.53 1.68 10.87
CA THR A 20 -18.55 0.95 11.69
C THR A 20 -17.19 1.08 11.02
N ALA A 21 -16.28 1.84 11.62
CA ALA A 21 -14.89 1.87 11.19
C ALA A 21 -14.34 0.44 11.32
N GLN A 22 -13.98 -0.16 10.19
CA GLN A 22 -13.43 -1.52 10.16
C GLN A 22 -12.06 -1.49 10.82
N THR A 23 -11.92 -2.12 11.98
CA THR A 23 -10.63 -2.30 12.63
C THR A 23 -9.90 -3.48 12.00
N HIS A 24 -8.65 -3.28 11.60
CA HIS A 24 -7.78 -4.31 11.06
C HIS A 24 -6.94 -4.94 12.16
N LYS A 25 -6.52 -6.20 11.95
CA LYS A 25 -5.47 -6.83 12.74
C LYS A 25 -4.12 -6.58 12.08
N ALA A 26 -3.06 -6.55 12.89
CA ALA A 26 -1.70 -6.30 12.39
C ALA A 26 -1.32 -7.21 11.21
N ASP A 27 -1.71 -8.47 11.26
CA ASP A 27 -1.33 -9.50 10.28
C ASP A 27 -2.24 -9.54 9.04
N ASP A 28 -3.32 -8.74 8.97
CA ASP A 28 -4.20 -8.66 7.79
C ASP A 28 -3.46 -8.20 6.52
N ILE A 29 -2.36 -7.45 6.68
CA ILE A 29 -1.55 -6.97 5.55
C ILE A 29 -0.68 -8.06 4.92
N LEU A 30 -0.44 -9.19 5.63
CA LEU A 30 0.43 -10.26 5.15
C LEU A 30 -0.07 -10.88 3.86
N GLY A 31 0.85 -11.31 3.00
CA GLY A 31 0.55 -11.98 1.74
C GLY A 31 1.18 -11.29 0.53
N VAL A 32 0.70 -11.64 -0.65
CA VAL A 32 1.24 -11.16 -1.94
C VAL A 32 0.33 -10.11 -2.55
N TRP A 33 0.93 -9.02 -2.99
CA TRP A 33 0.22 -7.87 -3.53
C TRP A 33 0.77 -7.49 -4.90
N LEU A 34 -0.14 -7.32 -5.88
CA LEU A 34 0.17 -6.84 -7.22
C LEU A 34 0.18 -5.31 -7.21
N ASN A 35 1.26 -4.69 -7.69
CA ASN A 35 1.35 -3.24 -7.78
C ASN A 35 0.35 -2.65 -8.79
N GLN A 36 0.10 -1.36 -8.71
CA GLN A 36 -0.90 -0.66 -9.52
C GLN A 36 -0.70 -0.82 -11.02
N GLU A 37 0.56 -0.81 -11.47
CA GLU A 37 0.91 -0.99 -12.89
C GLU A 37 0.86 -2.46 -13.34
N ALA A 38 0.57 -3.36 -12.43
CA ALA A 38 0.58 -4.81 -12.62
C ALA A 38 1.91 -5.33 -13.20
N THR A 39 3.02 -4.72 -12.84
CA THR A 39 4.37 -5.07 -13.30
C THR A 39 5.19 -5.88 -12.30
N GLY A 40 4.77 -5.89 -11.03
CA GLY A 40 5.46 -6.59 -9.96
C GLY A 40 4.52 -7.05 -8.86
N LYS A 41 4.85 -8.19 -8.24
CA LYS A 41 4.19 -8.66 -7.01
C LYS A 41 5.16 -8.52 -5.85
N ILE A 42 4.65 -8.03 -4.73
CA ILE A 42 5.37 -7.81 -3.49
C ILE A 42 4.78 -8.72 -2.42
N GLN A 43 5.61 -9.53 -1.80
CA GLN A 43 5.24 -10.31 -0.63
C GLN A 43 5.47 -9.46 0.62
N ILE A 44 4.42 -9.16 1.36
CA ILE A 44 4.52 -8.54 2.69
C ILE A 44 4.62 -9.67 3.72
N PHE A 45 5.62 -9.58 4.59
CA PHE A 45 5.92 -10.55 5.64
C PHE A 45 6.32 -9.83 6.93
N LYS A 46 6.38 -10.58 8.03
CA LYS A 46 6.65 -10.06 9.37
C LYS A 46 7.93 -10.66 9.92
N GLU A 47 8.76 -9.83 10.53
CA GLU A 47 9.91 -10.23 11.32
C GLU A 47 9.85 -9.56 12.69
N GLY A 48 9.70 -10.33 13.75
CA GLY A 48 9.40 -9.81 15.08
C GLY A 48 8.05 -9.05 15.08
N ASP A 49 8.07 -7.79 15.47
CA ASP A 49 6.92 -6.88 15.51
C ASP A 49 6.84 -5.93 14.30
N ARG A 50 7.73 -6.11 13.29
CA ARG A 50 7.83 -5.23 12.13
C ARG A 50 7.47 -5.94 10.84
N PHE A 51 6.99 -5.13 9.88
CA PHE A 51 6.57 -5.61 8.56
C PHE A 51 7.54 -5.13 7.49
N PHE A 52 7.79 -6.03 6.53
CA PHE A 52 8.69 -5.86 5.41
C PHE A 52 8.01 -6.33 4.14
N GLY A 53 8.57 -5.96 2.98
CA GLY A 53 8.11 -6.48 1.70
C GLY A 53 9.25 -6.68 0.74
N LYS A 54 9.14 -7.75 -0.06
CA LYS A 54 10.12 -8.09 -1.11
C LYS A 54 9.43 -8.38 -2.43
N LEU A 55 10.09 -8.01 -3.52
CA LEU A 55 9.66 -8.37 -4.86
C LEU A 55 9.76 -9.89 -5.06
N VAL A 56 8.64 -10.55 -5.40
CA VAL A 56 8.59 -11.99 -5.62
C VAL A 56 8.26 -12.37 -7.06
N TRP A 57 7.79 -11.43 -7.85
CA TRP A 57 7.47 -11.62 -9.25
C TRP A 57 7.56 -10.32 -10.03
N LEU A 58 7.99 -10.41 -11.29
CA LEU A 58 7.98 -9.32 -12.27
C LEU A 58 7.30 -9.82 -13.56
N ARG A 59 6.52 -8.95 -14.21
CA ARG A 59 5.92 -9.23 -15.53
C ARG A 59 6.99 -9.48 -16.57
N THR A 60 8.09 -8.72 -16.55
CA THR A 60 9.26 -8.87 -17.40
C THR A 60 10.49 -9.09 -16.53
N PRO A 61 10.77 -10.35 -16.11
CA PRO A 61 11.84 -10.64 -15.18
C PRO A 61 13.23 -10.57 -15.80
N LEU A 62 13.32 -10.68 -17.14
CA LEU A 62 14.56 -10.64 -17.88
C LEU A 62 14.75 -9.30 -18.58
N ASP A 63 15.98 -8.88 -18.69
CA ASP A 63 16.38 -7.76 -19.54
C ASP A 63 16.28 -8.17 -21.02
N SER A 64 15.61 -7.35 -21.83
CA SER A 64 15.32 -7.67 -23.23
C SER A 64 16.54 -7.69 -24.15
N LEU A 65 17.62 -6.98 -23.76
CA LEU A 65 18.85 -6.89 -24.56
C LEU A 65 19.82 -8.01 -24.22
N THR A 66 19.91 -8.37 -22.93
CA THR A 66 20.92 -9.32 -22.44
C THR A 66 20.36 -10.71 -22.16
N GLY A 67 19.03 -10.85 -22.05
CA GLY A 67 18.36 -12.10 -21.62
C GLY A 67 18.64 -12.49 -20.16
N LYS A 68 19.35 -11.68 -19.40
CA LYS A 68 19.69 -11.93 -17.99
C LYS A 68 18.61 -11.43 -17.04
N PRO A 69 18.52 -11.94 -15.80
CA PRO A 69 17.65 -11.37 -14.78
C PRO A 69 17.86 -9.87 -14.60
N ARG A 70 16.77 -9.11 -14.51
CA ARG A 70 16.85 -7.67 -14.24
C ARG A 70 17.41 -7.42 -12.86
N THR A 71 18.28 -6.41 -12.79
CA THR A 71 18.97 -6.01 -11.56
C THR A 71 18.62 -4.57 -11.19
N ASP A 72 19.03 -4.16 -10.00
CA ASP A 72 18.75 -2.84 -9.41
C ASP A 72 19.72 -1.76 -9.94
N ASN A 73 19.71 -1.56 -11.26
CA ASN A 73 20.65 -0.71 -11.99
C ASN A 73 20.65 0.76 -11.52
N GLU A 74 19.53 1.24 -10.98
CA GLU A 74 19.37 2.61 -10.47
C GLU A 74 19.77 2.73 -9.00
N ASN A 75 20.29 1.66 -8.37
CA ASN A 75 20.70 1.72 -6.97
C ASN A 75 21.75 2.82 -6.76
N PRO A 76 21.57 3.71 -5.76
CA PRO A 76 22.55 4.76 -5.46
C PRO A 76 23.90 4.21 -4.99
N ASP A 77 23.93 3.00 -4.42
CA ASP A 77 25.19 2.28 -4.12
C ASP A 77 25.61 1.46 -5.34
N PRO A 78 26.76 1.79 -5.96
CA PRO A 78 27.26 1.05 -7.12
C PRO A 78 27.45 -0.44 -6.87
N LYS A 79 27.74 -0.83 -5.63
CA LYS A 79 27.96 -2.23 -5.23
C LYS A 79 26.69 -3.07 -5.28
N LEU A 80 25.52 -2.41 -5.20
CA LEU A 80 24.21 -3.06 -5.18
C LEU A 80 23.52 -3.04 -6.54
N LYS A 81 24.07 -2.37 -7.56
CA LYS A 81 23.46 -2.29 -8.91
C LYS A 81 23.31 -3.65 -9.61
N SER A 82 24.10 -4.64 -9.26
CA SER A 82 23.99 -6.00 -9.78
C SER A 82 23.03 -6.90 -8.98
N THR A 83 22.42 -6.39 -7.92
CA THR A 83 21.45 -7.15 -7.11
C THR A 83 20.21 -7.48 -7.94
N PRO A 84 19.77 -8.75 -8.03
CA PRO A 84 18.54 -9.10 -8.74
C PRO A 84 17.33 -8.40 -8.16
N LEU A 85 16.39 -7.96 -9.01
CA LEU A 85 15.15 -7.34 -8.56
C LEU A 85 14.24 -8.35 -7.85
N ILE A 86 14.19 -9.60 -8.30
CA ILE A 86 13.48 -10.67 -7.58
C ILE A 86 14.22 -10.94 -6.26
N GLY A 87 13.51 -10.87 -5.15
CA GLY A 87 14.05 -10.97 -3.80
C GLY A 87 14.43 -9.64 -3.16
N LEU A 88 14.46 -8.53 -3.92
CA LEU A 88 14.81 -7.22 -3.40
C LEU A 88 13.79 -6.76 -2.35
N ALA A 89 14.29 -6.47 -1.14
CA ALA A 89 13.49 -5.89 -0.05
C ALA A 89 13.20 -4.42 -0.35
N ASN A 90 11.99 -4.13 -0.79
CA ASN A 90 11.56 -2.78 -1.15
C ASN A 90 10.68 -2.08 -0.11
N LEU A 91 10.03 -2.81 0.81
CA LEU A 91 9.36 -2.26 1.99
C LEU A 91 10.15 -2.62 3.24
N LYS A 92 10.38 -1.65 4.14
CA LYS A 92 11.18 -1.87 5.35
C LYS A 92 10.60 -1.19 6.58
N ASN A 93 10.61 -1.92 7.70
CA ASN A 93 10.44 -1.41 9.07
C ASN A 93 9.07 -0.79 9.40
N PHE A 94 7.97 -1.26 8.82
CA PHE A 94 6.65 -0.79 9.19
C PHE A 94 6.20 -1.33 10.54
N THR A 95 5.47 -0.51 11.30
CA THR A 95 4.78 -0.89 12.53
C THR A 95 3.28 -0.62 12.37
N PHE A 96 2.45 -1.47 13.00
CA PHE A 96 1.01 -1.31 13.01
C PHE A 96 0.58 -0.39 14.16
N ASN A 97 -0.29 0.58 13.90
CA ASN A 97 -0.77 1.54 14.89
C ASN A 97 -1.86 0.99 15.84
N GLY A 98 -2.22 -0.28 15.70
CA GLY A 98 -3.27 -0.94 16.49
C GLY A 98 -4.69 -0.72 15.97
N LYS A 99 -4.86 -0.01 14.84
CA LYS A 99 -6.17 0.32 14.29
C LYS A 99 -6.28 0.03 12.78
N ASP A 100 -5.57 0.77 11.94
CA ASP A 100 -5.82 0.78 10.49
C ASP A 100 -4.60 1.16 9.64
N GLU A 101 -3.43 1.42 10.24
CA GLU A 101 -2.26 1.93 9.52
C GLU A 101 -0.98 1.19 9.88
N TRP A 102 -0.18 0.88 8.88
CA TRP A 102 1.21 0.44 8.99
C TRP A 102 2.10 1.61 8.55
N SER A 103 2.87 2.17 9.49
CA SER A 103 3.64 3.39 9.30
C SER A 103 5.06 3.30 9.87
N GLY A 104 5.81 4.39 9.76
CA GLY A 104 7.20 4.47 10.23
C GLY A 104 8.21 3.76 9.34
N GLY A 105 7.74 3.12 8.26
CA GLY A 105 8.58 2.42 7.31
C GLY A 105 8.96 3.25 6.09
N THR A 106 9.69 2.58 5.18
CA THR A 106 10.13 3.15 3.91
C THR A 106 9.78 2.23 2.74
N ILE A 107 9.61 2.85 1.56
CA ILE A 107 9.51 2.14 0.29
C ILE A 107 10.65 2.58 -0.63
N TYR A 108 11.38 1.59 -1.16
CA TYR A 108 12.40 1.80 -2.19
C TYR A 108 11.81 1.54 -3.57
N ASP A 109 12.04 2.46 -4.51
CA ASP A 109 11.64 2.31 -5.90
C ASP A 109 12.85 2.03 -6.79
N PRO A 110 13.01 0.78 -7.28
CA PRO A 110 14.15 0.41 -8.12
C PRO A 110 14.11 1.04 -9.52
N LYS A 111 13.01 1.68 -9.93
CA LYS A 111 12.92 2.39 -11.21
C LYS A 111 13.70 3.70 -11.22
N ASN A 112 13.92 4.29 -10.05
CA ASN A 112 14.61 5.58 -9.91
C ASN A 112 15.67 5.61 -8.80
N GLY A 113 15.88 4.50 -8.09
CA GLY A 113 16.85 4.37 -7.01
C GLY A 113 16.56 5.19 -5.75
N LYS A 114 15.31 5.64 -5.56
CA LYS A 114 14.94 6.51 -4.44
C LYS A 114 14.19 5.74 -3.35
N THR A 115 14.44 6.15 -2.11
CA THR A 115 13.72 5.67 -0.94
C THR A 115 12.81 6.78 -0.42
N TYR A 116 11.55 6.43 -0.16
CA TYR A 116 10.53 7.33 0.35
C TYR A 116 10.09 6.89 1.74
N LYS A 117 9.77 7.83 2.62
CA LYS A 117 8.96 7.54 3.80
C LYS A 117 7.59 7.04 3.34
N CYS A 118 7.00 6.12 4.08
CA CYS A 118 5.79 5.46 3.59
C CYS A 118 4.86 5.08 4.74
N TYR A 119 3.56 5.13 4.46
CA TYR A 119 2.55 4.43 5.26
C TYR A 119 1.58 3.67 4.34
N ILE A 120 0.96 2.65 4.90
CA ILE A 120 0.06 1.73 4.21
C ILE A 120 -1.25 1.65 4.98
N GLN A 121 -2.37 1.70 4.27
CA GLN A 121 -3.72 1.53 4.80
C GLN A 121 -4.51 0.61 3.86
N PHE A 122 -5.54 -0.06 4.39
CA PHE A 122 -6.51 -0.71 3.52
C PHE A 122 -7.43 0.32 2.87
N GLU A 123 -7.57 0.24 1.55
CA GLU A 123 -8.61 0.94 0.79
C GLU A 123 -9.89 0.10 0.75
N SER A 124 -9.72 -1.22 0.69
CA SER A 124 -10.77 -2.24 0.80
C SER A 124 -10.15 -3.56 1.23
N ALA A 125 -10.94 -4.61 1.48
CA ALA A 125 -10.47 -5.92 1.95
C ALA A 125 -9.31 -6.50 1.12
N ASN A 126 -9.27 -6.22 -0.19
CA ASN A 126 -8.27 -6.76 -1.12
C ASN A 126 -7.46 -5.67 -1.83
N LYS A 127 -7.45 -4.45 -1.30
CA LYS A 127 -6.74 -3.32 -1.90
C LYS A 127 -6.06 -2.47 -0.84
N LEU A 128 -4.75 -2.28 -1.00
CA LEU A 128 -3.95 -1.39 -0.17
C LEU A 128 -3.78 -0.03 -0.86
N LYS A 129 -3.82 1.03 -0.06
CA LYS A 129 -3.33 2.36 -0.41
C LYS A 129 -1.96 2.54 0.23
N ILE A 130 -0.95 2.75 -0.59
CA ILE A 130 0.43 3.00 -0.18
C ILE A 130 0.72 4.48 -0.48
N ARG A 131 1.12 5.24 0.54
CA ARG A 131 1.51 6.62 0.37
C ARG A 131 2.98 6.80 0.62
N GLY A 132 3.72 7.07 -0.45
CA GLY A 132 5.15 7.41 -0.39
C GLY A 132 5.35 8.93 -0.42
N PHE A 133 6.32 9.44 0.36
CA PHE A 133 6.59 10.87 0.44
C PHE A 133 8.04 11.17 0.86
N ILE A 134 8.49 12.38 0.52
CA ILE A 134 9.76 12.98 0.99
C ILE A 134 9.37 14.19 1.84
N GLY A 135 9.94 14.31 3.04
CA GLY A 135 9.58 15.37 3.98
C GLY A 135 8.24 15.12 4.67
N ILE A 136 7.16 15.78 4.23
CA ILE A 136 5.83 15.68 4.82
C ILE A 136 4.87 14.87 3.95
N SER A 137 3.97 14.11 4.58
CA SER A 137 3.04 13.21 3.87
C SER A 137 2.05 13.96 2.96
N LEU A 138 1.77 15.23 3.21
CA LEU A 138 0.89 16.05 2.39
C LEU A 138 1.35 16.12 0.92
N LEU A 139 2.66 16.16 0.67
CA LEU A 139 3.27 16.21 -0.66
C LEU A 139 3.53 14.82 -1.27
N GLY A 140 3.04 13.75 -0.64
CA GLY A 140 3.23 12.40 -1.09
C GLY A 140 2.35 12.00 -2.28
N ARG A 141 2.64 10.81 -2.84
CA ARG A 141 1.85 10.17 -3.90
C ARG A 141 1.26 8.87 -3.40
N ASN A 142 0.03 8.59 -3.81
CA ASN A 142 -0.62 7.32 -3.55
C ASN A 142 -0.35 6.35 -4.70
N THR A 143 -0.16 5.08 -4.36
CA THR A 143 -0.29 3.95 -5.27
C THR A 143 -1.17 2.90 -4.62
N PHE A 144 -1.83 2.09 -5.43
CA PHE A 144 -2.79 1.09 -4.96
C PHE A 144 -2.33 -0.30 -5.37
N TRP A 145 -2.28 -1.22 -4.41
CA TRP A 145 -1.90 -2.60 -4.66
C TRP A 145 -3.10 -3.51 -4.42
N THR A 146 -3.26 -4.50 -5.27
CA THR A 146 -4.36 -5.46 -5.19
C THR A 146 -3.84 -6.81 -4.69
N ARG A 147 -4.58 -7.45 -3.78
CA ARG A 147 -4.20 -8.76 -3.24
C ARG A 147 -4.13 -9.80 -4.36
N SER A 148 -3.03 -10.53 -4.40
CA SER A 148 -2.84 -11.63 -5.34
C SER A 148 -3.10 -12.96 -4.65
N PHE A 149 -4.11 -13.70 -5.10
CA PHE A 149 -4.51 -15.01 -4.54
C PHE A 149 -3.79 -16.17 -5.23
N HIS A 150 -3.05 -15.90 -6.31
CA HIS A 150 -2.26 -16.89 -7.02
C HIS A 150 -0.77 -16.53 -6.91
N GLN A 151 0.03 -17.54 -6.52
CA GLN A 151 1.49 -17.44 -6.51
C GLN A 151 2.03 -17.43 -7.95
#